data_ef8af6b53adab6ea3f1856eb056387ba
#
_entry.id   ef8af6b53adab6ea3f1856eb056387ba
#
_cell.length_a   1.000
_cell.length_b   1.000
_cell.length_c   1.000
_cell.angle_alpha   90.00
_cell.angle_beta   90.00
_cell.angle_gamma   90.00
#
_symmetry.space_group_name_H-M   'P 1'
#
loop_
_entity.id
_entity.type
_entity.pdbx_description
1 polymer ?
#
loop_
_entity_poly.entity_id
_entity_poly.type
_entity_poly.pdbx_seq_one_letter_code
_entity_poly.pdbx_strand_id
1 'polypeptide(L)'
;MDMKHPKIIVAGIGPGNESDITPAVISALQESDVVVGYKYYFQFVIPYLHPSTTCIDTGMKRERARAEQAFELAEQGKTVCVISSGDAGIYGMTPLVYEMKRERNSDVEIVSLPGISAFQKAASLLGAPVGHDFCVISLSDLMTPWERIERRITAAAAADFVTAVYNPKSEGRYWQLYRLKELFLQEGRSPETPVGYVRQAGRPE
;
A
#
# COMPACT_ATOMS: atom_id res chain seq x y z
N MET A 1 6.51 36.47 5.14
CA MET A 1 6.84 35.13 4.61
C MET A 1 6.07 34.14 5.46
N ASP A 2 4.99 33.62 4.92
CA ASP A 2 4.30 32.50 5.60
C ASP A 2 5.27 31.33 5.67
N MET A 3 5.69 30.98 6.87
CA MET A 3 6.48 29.77 7.08
C MET A 3 5.59 28.60 6.72
N LYS A 4 5.89 27.92 5.58
CA LYS A 4 5.24 26.66 5.23
C LYS A 4 5.41 25.71 6.42
N HIS A 5 4.30 25.25 7.00
CA HIS A 5 4.39 24.24 8.05
C HIS A 5 5.02 22.96 7.50
N PRO A 6 5.94 22.34 8.25
CA PRO A 6 6.55 21.08 7.86
C PRO A 6 5.47 20.04 7.54
N LYS A 7 5.48 19.46 6.33
CA LYS A 7 4.39 18.60 5.87
C LYS A 7 4.89 17.36 5.10
N ILE A 8 4.40 16.22 5.49
CA ILE A 8 4.54 14.96 4.75
C ILE A 8 3.18 14.53 4.24
N ILE A 9 3.05 14.35 2.94
CA ILE A 9 1.88 13.77 2.30
C ILE A 9 2.20 12.32 1.96
N VAL A 10 1.45 11.37 2.49
CA VAL A 10 1.58 9.96 2.13
C VAL A 10 0.49 9.62 1.12
N ALA A 11 0.88 9.43 -0.13
CA ALA A 11 -0.06 9.35 -1.25
C ALA A 11 -0.15 7.94 -1.84
N GLY A 12 -1.35 7.38 -1.88
CA GLY A 12 -1.66 6.15 -2.61
C GLY A 12 -1.85 6.44 -4.09
N ILE A 13 -0.90 5.99 -4.91
CA ILE A 13 -0.87 6.28 -6.36
C ILE A 13 -1.67 5.28 -7.22
N GLY A 14 -2.51 4.48 -6.59
CA GLY A 14 -3.26 3.44 -7.31
C GLY A 14 -2.42 2.24 -7.75
N PRO A 15 -3.03 1.29 -8.47
CA PRO A 15 -2.39 0.01 -8.82
C PRO A 15 -1.41 0.11 -10.00
N GLY A 16 -1.35 1.26 -10.70
CA GLY A 16 -0.38 1.48 -11.78
C GLY A 16 -0.98 1.91 -13.12
N ASN A 17 -2.22 2.38 -13.12
CA ASN A 17 -2.86 3.01 -14.28
C ASN A 17 -3.08 4.50 -13.97
N GLU A 18 -2.86 5.36 -14.94
CA GLU A 18 -3.08 6.81 -14.81
C GLU A 18 -4.52 7.17 -14.41
N SER A 19 -5.52 6.48 -14.96
CA SER A 19 -6.93 6.69 -14.63
C SER A 19 -7.31 6.29 -13.20
N ASP A 20 -6.45 5.57 -12.50
CA ASP A 20 -6.67 5.09 -11.13
C ASP A 20 -5.97 5.99 -10.08
N ILE A 21 -5.32 7.09 -10.51
CA ILE A 21 -4.76 8.11 -9.61
C ILE A 21 -5.83 9.13 -9.28
N THR A 22 -6.05 9.39 -8.00
CA THR A 22 -7.09 10.35 -7.59
C THR A 22 -6.67 11.80 -7.86
N PRO A 23 -7.62 12.72 -8.15
CA PRO A 23 -7.29 14.15 -8.33
C PRO A 23 -6.58 14.76 -7.12
N ALA A 24 -6.91 14.32 -5.90
CA ALA A 24 -6.25 14.79 -4.68
C ALA A 24 -4.76 14.42 -4.66
N VAL A 25 -4.41 13.22 -5.12
CA VAL A 25 -3.01 12.77 -5.23
C VAL A 25 -2.29 13.56 -6.32
N ILE A 26 -2.92 13.82 -7.46
CA ILE A 26 -2.33 14.64 -8.53
C ILE A 26 -2.01 16.04 -8.01
N SER A 27 -2.95 16.72 -7.32
CA SER A 27 -2.72 18.03 -6.71
C SER A 27 -1.56 18.00 -5.72
N ALA A 28 -1.52 16.99 -4.86
CA ALA A 28 -0.44 16.84 -3.87
C ALA A 28 0.94 16.65 -4.53
N LEU A 29 1.01 15.90 -5.64
CA LEU A 29 2.24 15.72 -6.41
C LEU A 29 2.73 17.04 -7.01
N GLN A 30 1.81 17.86 -7.55
CA GLN A 30 2.11 19.17 -8.13
C GLN A 30 2.62 20.19 -7.09
N GLU A 31 2.10 20.13 -5.86
CA GLU A 31 2.45 21.03 -4.76
C GLU A 31 3.73 20.62 -4.01
N SER A 32 4.25 19.41 -4.26
CA SER A 32 5.37 18.87 -3.52
C SER A 32 6.72 19.36 -4.02
N ASP A 33 7.57 19.81 -3.08
CA ASP A 33 8.97 20.15 -3.35
C ASP A 33 9.80 18.89 -3.63
N VAL A 34 9.46 17.78 -2.94
CA VAL A 34 10.16 16.51 -3.03
C VAL A 34 9.17 15.35 -3.06
N VAL A 35 9.42 14.39 -3.95
CA VAL A 35 8.72 13.09 -3.99
C VAL A 35 9.70 11.99 -3.64
N VAL A 36 9.38 11.23 -2.59
CA VAL A 36 10.19 10.11 -2.10
C VAL A 36 9.47 8.79 -2.37
N GLY A 37 10.15 7.83 -2.97
CA GLY A 37 9.51 6.57 -3.33
C GLY A 37 10.48 5.47 -3.75
N TYR A 38 9.93 4.35 -4.20
CA TYR A 38 10.67 3.33 -4.91
C TYR A 38 10.76 3.71 -6.40
N LYS A 39 11.93 3.60 -7.00
CA LYS A 39 12.23 4.02 -8.38
C LYS A 39 11.17 3.61 -9.41
N TYR A 40 10.69 2.38 -9.32
CA TYR A 40 9.69 1.85 -10.24
C TYR A 40 8.38 2.64 -10.22
N TYR A 41 8.02 3.28 -9.11
CA TYR A 41 6.76 4.03 -8.99
C TYR A 41 6.82 5.41 -9.61
N PHE A 42 8.00 5.98 -9.82
CA PHE A 42 8.14 7.31 -10.42
C PHE A 42 7.57 7.37 -11.84
N GLN A 43 7.66 6.29 -12.62
CA GLN A 43 7.11 6.26 -13.97
C GLN A 43 5.61 6.57 -14.03
N PHE A 44 4.86 6.31 -12.95
CA PHE A 44 3.42 6.55 -12.87
C PHE A 44 3.08 7.98 -12.41
N VAL A 45 4.03 8.71 -11.82
CA VAL A 45 3.77 10.03 -11.24
C VAL A 45 4.52 11.17 -11.92
N ILE A 46 5.61 10.89 -12.62
CA ILE A 46 6.40 11.91 -13.34
C ILE A 46 5.55 12.86 -14.20
N PRO A 47 4.52 12.41 -14.96
CA PRO A 47 3.71 13.31 -15.76
C PRO A 47 2.96 14.38 -14.98
N TYR A 48 2.79 14.19 -13.67
CA TYR A 48 2.04 15.08 -12.78
C TYR A 48 2.91 15.95 -11.90
N LEU A 49 4.23 15.77 -11.94
CA LEU A 49 5.14 16.54 -11.09
C LEU A 49 5.38 17.95 -11.65
N HIS A 50 5.59 18.90 -10.75
CA HIS A 50 6.11 20.19 -11.16
C HIS A 50 7.56 20.05 -11.64
N PRO A 51 8.00 20.82 -12.68
CA PRO A 51 9.37 20.69 -13.23
C PRO A 51 10.50 20.88 -12.21
N SER A 52 10.26 21.58 -11.10
CA SER A 52 11.23 21.80 -10.02
C SER A 52 11.20 20.71 -8.94
N THR A 53 10.25 19.77 -8.99
CA THR A 53 10.12 18.70 -7.99
C THR A 53 11.30 17.74 -8.05
N THR A 54 11.91 17.49 -6.90
CA THR A 54 13.01 16.52 -6.78
C THR A 54 12.45 15.13 -6.48
N CYS A 55 12.87 14.11 -7.25
CA CYS A 55 12.53 12.70 -7.00
C CYS A 55 13.67 11.99 -6.28
N ILE A 56 13.38 11.33 -5.17
CA ILE A 56 14.37 10.60 -4.38
C ILE A 56 14.00 9.11 -4.32
N ASP A 57 14.84 8.28 -4.94
CA ASP A 57 14.74 6.82 -4.84
C ASP A 57 15.46 6.32 -3.59
N THR A 58 14.75 5.57 -2.78
CA THR A 58 15.30 4.95 -1.57
C THR A 58 15.55 3.44 -1.71
N GLY A 59 15.29 2.88 -2.89
CA GLY A 59 15.42 1.45 -3.15
C GLY A 59 14.26 0.60 -2.62
N MET A 60 14.29 -0.68 -3.00
CA MET A 60 13.31 -1.68 -2.55
C MET A 60 13.64 -2.15 -1.12
N LYS A 61 12.59 -2.49 -0.33
CA LYS A 61 12.73 -2.96 1.07
C LYS A 61 13.43 -1.94 1.99
N ARG A 62 13.30 -0.66 1.68
CA ARG A 62 13.87 0.44 2.47
C ARG A 62 12.79 1.40 2.98
N GLU A 63 11.65 0.84 3.41
CA GLU A 63 10.48 1.61 3.83
C GLU A 63 10.82 2.54 5.01
N ARG A 64 11.58 2.05 6.00
CA ARG A 64 11.98 2.85 7.17
C ARG A 64 12.91 4.00 6.77
N ALA A 65 13.94 3.74 5.96
CA ALA A 65 14.84 4.79 5.46
C ALA A 65 14.09 5.82 4.59
N ARG A 66 13.08 5.38 3.85
CA ARG A 66 12.18 6.27 3.07
C ARG A 66 11.42 7.22 3.97
N ALA A 67 10.86 6.73 5.06
CA ALA A 67 10.15 7.55 6.02
C ALA A 67 11.12 8.49 6.77
N GLU A 68 12.29 8.02 7.20
CA GLU A 68 13.34 8.84 7.82
C GLU A 68 13.71 10.02 6.94
N GLN A 69 14.00 9.78 5.67
CA GLN A 69 14.36 10.81 4.71
C GLN A 69 13.22 11.81 4.50
N ALA A 70 11.96 11.36 4.50
CA ALA A 70 10.81 12.25 4.38
C ALA A 70 10.72 13.20 5.58
N PHE A 71 10.96 12.73 6.80
CA PHE A 71 10.99 13.58 7.99
C PHE A 71 12.13 14.58 7.94
N GLU A 72 13.36 14.15 7.61
CA GLU A 72 14.52 15.04 7.51
C GLU A 72 14.28 16.21 6.55
N LEU A 73 13.65 15.95 5.42
CA LEU A 73 13.32 16.97 4.43
C LEU A 73 12.17 17.88 4.87
N ALA A 74 11.13 17.31 5.48
CA ALA A 74 10.01 18.08 5.98
C ALA A 74 10.43 19.02 7.12
N GLU A 75 11.28 18.58 8.03
CA GLU A 75 11.85 19.37 9.12
C GLU A 75 12.74 20.52 8.61
N GLN A 76 13.21 20.46 7.36
CA GLN A 76 13.89 21.56 6.65
C GLN A 76 12.89 22.51 5.95
N GLY A 77 11.58 22.37 6.16
CA GLY A 77 10.54 23.22 5.60
C GLY A 77 10.07 22.83 4.20
N LYS A 78 10.39 21.60 3.73
CA LYS A 78 9.92 21.09 2.44
C LYS A 78 8.53 20.45 2.57
N THR A 79 7.71 20.59 1.52
CA THR A 79 6.53 19.74 1.33
C THR A 79 6.98 18.43 0.68
N VAL A 80 6.88 17.32 1.40
CA VAL A 80 7.37 16.02 0.95
C VAL A 80 6.20 15.08 0.67
N CYS A 81 6.15 14.51 -0.55
CA CYS A 81 5.20 13.47 -0.89
C CYS A 81 5.87 12.09 -0.86
N VAL A 82 5.40 11.20 0.01
CA VAL A 82 5.82 9.79 0.04
C VAL A 82 4.82 8.99 -0.77
N ILE A 83 5.24 8.47 -1.92
CA ILE A 83 4.37 7.68 -2.80
C ILE A 83 4.35 6.20 -2.41
N SER A 84 3.15 5.62 -2.43
CA SER A 84 2.89 4.21 -2.14
C SER A 84 1.99 3.61 -3.23
N SER A 85 2.35 2.45 -3.77
CA SER A 85 1.49 1.75 -4.74
C SER A 85 0.17 1.32 -4.11
N GLY A 86 -0.91 1.36 -4.85
CA GLY A 86 -2.24 1.08 -4.36
C GLY A 86 -2.73 2.16 -3.41
N ASP A 87 -3.28 1.76 -2.28
CA ASP A 87 -3.65 2.62 -1.16
C ASP A 87 -2.49 2.75 -0.16
N ALA A 88 -2.23 3.96 0.32
CA ALA A 88 -1.13 4.22 1.24
C ALA A 88 -1.35 3.66 2.66
N GLY A 89 -2.61 3.42 3.05
CA GLY A 89 -3.01 2.88 4.36
C GLY A 89 -3.17 1.36 4.38
N ILE A 90 -3.37 0.72 3.21
CA ILE A 90 -3.58 -0.72 3.11
C ILE A 90 -2.25 -1.42 2.76
N TYR A 91 -1.54 -1.89 3.76
CA TYR A 91 -0.18 -2.45 3.66
C TYR A 91 0.82 -1.51 2.97
N GLY A 92 0.57 -0.20 3.06
CA GLY A 92 1.37 0.86 2.47
C GLY A 92 2.21 1.62 3.51
N MET A 93 2.64 2.83 3.14
CA MET A 93 3.60 3.62 3.92
C MET A 93 2.98 4.38 5.09
N THR A 94 1.67 4.63 5.10
CA THR A 94 1.00 5.49 6.09
C THR A 94 1.22 5.01 7.54
N PRO A 95 1.02 3.73 7.88
CA PRO A 95 1.22 3.28 9.26
C PRO A 95 2.64 3.53 9.77
N LEU A 96 3.65 3.26 8.92
CA LEU A 96 5.06 3.45 9.27
C LEU A 96 5.42 4.93 9.47
N VAL A 97 4.87 5.82 8.64
CA VAL A 97 5.11 7.27 8.78
C VAL A 97 4.51 7.79 10.10
N TYR A 98 3.29 7.35 10.47
CA TYR A 98 2.70 7.72 11.77
C TYR A 98 3.47 7.12 12.96
N GLU A 99 3.94 5.89 12.86
CA GLU A 99 4.78 5.26 13.88
C GLU A 99 6.06 6.07 14.09
N MET A 100 6.75 6.41 13.00
CA MET A 100 7.97 7.20 13.04
C MET A 100 7.75 8.61 13.56
N LYS A 101 6.64 9.29 13.22
CA LYS A 101 6.28 10.57 13.82
C LYS A 101 6.30 10.49 15.36
N ARG A 102 5.69 9.44 15.89
CA ARG A 102 5.61 9.21 17.33
C ARG A 102 6.98 8.90 17.94
N GLU A 103 7.78 8.04 17.29
CA GLU A 103 9.13 7.72 17.73
C GLU A 103 10.06 8.94 17.77
N ARG A 104 9.93 9.82 16.78
CA ARG A 104 10.74 11.05 16.66
C ARG A 104 10.21 12.21 17.51
N ASN A 105 9.02 12.08 18.09
CA ASN A 105 8.30 13.20 18.72
C ASN A 105 8.25 14.43 17.81
N SER A 106 7.96 14.24 16.52
CA SER A 106 8.03 15.27 15.49
C SER A 106 6.70 16.02 15.36
N ASP A 107 6.76 17.35 15.17
CA ASP A 107 5.60 18.21 14.94
C ASP A 107 5.17 18.27 13.46
N VAL A 108 5.86 17.57 12.56
CA VAL A 108 5.55 17.52 11.13
C VAL A 108 4.09 17.11 10.91
N GLU A 109 3.35 17.90 10.14
CA GLU A 109 2.00 17.55 9.72
C GLU A 109 2.05 16.31 8.79
N ILE A 110 1.18 15.32 9.02
CA ILE A 110 1.02 14.17 8.14
C ILE A 110 -0.36 14.21 7.52
N VAL A 111 -0.40 14.19 6.19
CA VAL A 111 -1.62 14.05 5.41
C VAL A 111 -1.59 12.71 4.68
N SER A 112 -2.58 11.85 4.91
CA SER A 112 -2.72 10.59 4.18
C SER A 112 -3.77 10.73 3.10
N LEU A 113 -3.38 10.48 1.86
CA LEU A 113 -4.29 10.49 0.71
C LEU A 113 -4.52 9.05 0.24
N PRO A 114 -5.77 8.58 0.21
CA PRO A 114 -6.08 7.22 -0.24
C PRO A 114 -5.84 7.06 -1.74
N GLY A 115 -5.57 5.82 -2.14
CA GLY A 115 -5.50 5.40 -3.53
C GLY A 115 -6.34 4.15 -3.77
N ILE A 116 -6.60 3.83 -5.03
CA ILE A 116 -7.29 2.59 -5.40
C ILE A 116 -6.37 1.41 -5.06
N SER A 117 -6.80 0.59 -4.12
CA SER A 117 -6.02 -0.57 -3.69
C SER A 117 -6.01 -1.68 -4.74
N ALA A 118 -4.95 -2.48 -4.77
CA ALA A 118 -4.81 -3.57 -5.74
C ALA A 118 -5.96 -4.58 -5.67
N PHE A 119 -6.53 -4.87 -4.48
CA PHE A 119 -7.66 -5.78 -4.37
C PHE A 119 -8.94 -5.20 -4.97
N GLN A 120 -9.16 -3.88 -4.86
CA GLN A 120 -10.32 -3.21 -5.48
C GLN A 120 -10.24 -3.30 -7.01
N LYS A 121 -9.06 -3.03 -7.57
CA LYS A 121 -8.83 -3.18 -9.01
C LYS A 121 -8.97 -4.64 -9.46
N ALA A 122 -8.44 -5.58 -8.70
CA ALA A 122 -8.60 -7.01 -8.98
C ALA A 122 -10.08 -7.41 -8.93
N ALA A 123 -10.83 -6.96 -7.92
CA ALA A 123 -12.25 -7.25 -7.80
C ALA A 123 -13.06 -6.72 -8.98
N SER A 124 -12.76 -5.52 -9.49
CA SER A 124 -13.43 -4.97 -10.67
C SER A 124 -13.20 -5.79 -11.94
N LEU A 125 -12.05 -6.45 -12.06
CA LEU A 125 -11.71 -7.33 -13.18
C LEU A 125 -12.32 -8.75 -13.04
N LEU A 126 -12.65 -9.16 -11.81
CA LEU A 126 -13.19 -10.48 -11.47
C LEU A 126 -14.72 -10.50 -11.32
N GLY A 127 -15.43 -9.44 -11.70
CA GLY A 127 -16.89 -9.39 -11.58
C GLY A 127 -17.38 -9.02 -10.17
N ALA A 128 -16.64 -8.17 -9.46
CA ALA A 128 -16.99 -7.62 -8.15
C ALA A 128 -17.27 -8.65 -7.03
N PRO A 129 -16.36 -9.63 -6.79
CA PRO A 129 -16.56 -10.66 -5.77
C PRO A 129 -16.67 -10.13 -4.33
N VAL A 130 -16.29 -8.88 -4.09
CA VAL A 130 -16.35 -8.17 -2.79
C VAL A 130 -17.65 -7.40 -2.58
N GLY A 131 -18.71 -7.78 -3.27
CA GLY A 131 -20.04 -7.15 -3.14
C GLY A 131 -20.77 -7.43 -1.82
N HIS A 132 -20.29 -8.38 -1.03
CA HIS A 132 -20.71 -8.70 0.33
C HIS A 132 -19.57 -8.48 1.33
N ASP A 133 -19.73 -8.96 2.55
CA ASP A 133 -18.72 -8.84 3.58
C ASP A 133 -17.40 -9.50 3.15
N PHE A 134 -16.34 -8.77 3.30
CA PHE A 134 -15.01 -9.21 2.90
C PHE A 134 -13.94 -8.83 3.93
N CYS A 135 -12.82 -9.51 3.87
CA CYS A 135 -11.63 -9.16 4.62
C CYS A 135 -10.38 -9.13 3.74
N VAL A 136 -9.34 -8.46 4.22
CA VAL A 136 -8.05 -8.36 3.54
C VAL A 136 -6.99 -8.94 4.46
N ILE A 137 -6.25 -9.93 3.99
CA ILE A 137 -5.22 -10.63 4.77
C ILE A 137 -3.89 -10.63 4.00
N SER A 138 -2.81 -10.22 4.65
CA SER A 138 -1.46 -10.38 4.13
C SER A 138 -0.84 -11.66 4.65
N LEU A 139 -0.27 -12.47 3.75
CA LEU A 139 0.49 -13.67 4.09
C LEU A 139 1.97 -13.37 4.42
N SER A 140 2.36 -12.10 4.49
CA SER A 140 3.72 -11.72 4.87
C SER A 140 3.93 -11.88 6.36
N ASP A 141 4.85 -12.76 6.73
CA ASP A 141 5.28 -13.06 8.09
C ASP A 141 6.53 -12.26 8.53
N LEU A 142 6.94 -11.26 7.75
CA LEU A 142 8.10 -10.42 8.06
C LEU A 142 7.92 -9.57 9.32
N MET A 143 6.70 -9.06 9.54
CA MET A 143 6.38 -8.17 10.67
C MET A 143 5.25 -8.71 11.56
N THR A 144 4.64 -9.81 11.16
CA THR A 144 3.53 -10.43 11.89
C THR A 144 3.82 -11.92 12.05
N PRO A 145 3.89 -12.46 13.27
CA PRO A 145 4.08 -13.90 13.48
C PRO A 145 3.04 -14.73 12.74
N TRP A 146 3.49 -15.84 12.16
CA TRP A 146 2.61 -16.69 11.33
C TRP A 146 1.37 -17.18 12.09
N GLU A 147 1.51 -17.53 13.35
CA GLU A 147 0.40 -17.99 14.20
C GLU A 147 -0.73 -16.95 14.30
N ARG A 148 -0.39 -15.66 14.22
CA ARG A 148 -1.39 -14.58 14.19
C ARG A 148 -2.08 -14.50 12.84
N ILE A 149 -1.33 -14.71 11.75
CA ILE A 149 -1.88 -14.73 10.38
C ILE A 149 -2.82 -15.93 10.27
N GLU A 150 -2.40 -17.10 10.71
CA GLU A 150 -3.18 -18.34 10.69
C GLU A 150 -4.52 -18.17 11.42
N ARG A 151 -4.52 -17.61 12.62
CA ARG A 151 -5.75 -17.30 13.37
C ARG A 151 -6.71 -16.39 12.60
N ARG A 152 -6.18 -15.40 11.87
CA ARG A 152 -6.99 -14.51 11.03
C ARG A 152 -7.60 -15.25 9.84
N ILE A 153 -6.82 -16.13 9.21
CA ILE A 153 -7.28 -16.97 8.11
C ILE A 153 -8.41 -17.90 8.57
N THR A 154 -8.22 -18.60 9.68
CA THR A 154 -9.24 -19.47 10.30
C THR A 154 -10.53 -18.70 10.60
N ALA A 155 -10.42 -17.54 11.24
CA ALA A 155 -11.59 -16.71 11.57
C ALA A 155 -12.32 -16.21 10.30
N ALA A 156 -11.60 -15.81 9.26
CA ALA A 156 -12.18 -15.39 7.99
C ALA A 156 -12.90 -16.53 7.27
N ALA A 157 -12.31 -17.72 7.29
CA ALA A 157 -12.90 -18.92 6.72
C ALA A 157 -14.17 -19.35 7.45
N ALA A 158 -14.13 -19.42 8.79
CA ALA A 158 -15.27 -19.80 9.63
C ALA A 158 -16.44 -18.81 9.53
N ALA A 159 -16.14 -17.50 9.34
CA ALA A 159 -17.15 -16.46 9.19
C ALA A 159 -17.64 -16.28 7.73
N ASP A 160 -17.20 -17.11 6.81
CA ASP A 160 -17.56 -17.06 5.38
C ASP A 160 -17.23 -15.75 4.65
N PHE A 161 -16.23 -14.98 5.10
CA PHE A 161 -15.81 -13.77 4.41
C PHE A 161 -15.20 -14.06 3.04
N VAL A 162 -15.52 -13.23 2.05
CA VAL A 162 -14.70 -13.13 0.84
C VAL A 162 -13.34 -12.57 1.24
N THR A 163 -12.27 -13.30 0.91
CA THR A 163 -10.94 -12.96 1.41
C THR A 163 -10.00 -12.51 0.30
N ALA A 164 -9.60 -11.24 0.35
CA ALA A 164 -8.55 -10.70 -0.50
C ALA A 164 -7.17 -10.98 0.11
N VAL A 165 -6.32 -11.72 -0.63
CA VAL A 165 -5.01 -12.18 -0.15
C VAL A 165 -3.89 -11.32 -0.72
N TYR A 166 -3.15 -10.66 0.16
CA TYR A 166 -1.94 -9.90 -0.19
C TYR A 166 -0.68 -10.68 0.09
N ASN A 167 0.36 -10.39 -0.66
CA ASN A 167 1.66 -11.05 -0.53
C ASN A 167 1.58 -12.58 -0.55
N PRO A 168 0.84 -13.19 -1.50
CA PRO A 168 0.60 -14.64 -1.51
C PRO A 168 1.87 -15.44 -1.70
N LYS A 169 2.88 -14.85 -2.38
CA LYS A 169 4.13 -15.52 -2.73
C LYS A 169 5.29 -14.52 -2.82
N SER A 170 6.47 -14.95 -2.40
CA SER A 170 7.75 -14.29 -2.69
C SER A 170 8.83 -15.35 -2.91
N GLU A 171 10.02 -14.94 -3.33
CA GLU A 171 11.17 -15.82 -3.36
C GLU A 171 11.44 -16.39 -1.95
N GLY A 172 11.47 -17.70 -1.83
CA GLY A 172 11.63 -18.42 -0.55
C GLY A 172 10.39 -18.47 0.36
N ARG A 173 9.27 -17.85 -0.03
CA ARG A 173 8.02 -17.88 0.76
C ARG A 173 6.83 -18.18 -0.13
N TYR A 174 6.36 -19.42 -0.08
CA TYR A 174 5.24 -19.92 -0.90
C TYR A 174 4.31 -20.91 -0.18
N TRP A 175 4.77 -21.54 0.88
CA TRP A 175 4.00 -22.57 1.62
C TRP A 175 2.77 -21.96 2.32
N GLN A 176 2.80 -20.67 2.66
CA GLN A 176 1.70 -19.95 3.32
C GLN A 176 0.41 -19.99 2.50
N LEU A 177 0.50 -19.97 1.17
CA LEU A 177 -0.67 -20.07 0.31
C LEU A 177 -1.30 -21.47 0.36
N TYR A 178 -0.49 -22.51 0.42
CA TYR A 178 -0.98 -23.87 0.60
C TYR A 178 -1.63 -24.06 1.96
N ARG A 179 -1.02 -23.51 3.00
CA ARG A 179 -1.57 -23.56 4.36
C ARG A 179 -2.88 -22.78 4.47
N LEU A 180 -3.00 -21.64 3.81
CA LEU A 180 -4.27 -20.90 3.71
C LEU A 180 -5.37 -21.81 3.12
N LYS A 181 -5.08 -22.48 1.98
CA LYS A 181 -6.04 -23.41 1.37
C LYS A 181 -6.48 -24.51 2.34
N GLU A 182 -5.53 -25.13 3.04
CA GLU A 182 -5.84 -26.17 4.03
C GLU A 182 -6.78 -25.65 5.12
N LEU A 183 -6.50 -24.49 5.69
CA LEU A 183 -7.33 -23.87 6.73
C LEU A 183 -8.74 -23.57 6.24
N PHE A 184 -8.89 -23.05 5.01
CA PHE A 184 -10.20 -22.81 4.43
C PHE A 184 -11.01 -24.12 4.29
N LEU A 185 -10.38 -25.19 3.85
CA LEU A 185 -11.04 -26.50 3.74
C LEU A 185 -11.38 -27.09 5.11
N GLN A 186 -10.50 -26.94 6.13
CA GLN A 186 -10.74 -27.39 7.49
C GLN A 186 -11.93 -26.68 8.14
N GLU A 187 -12.13 -25.39 7.82
CA GLU A 187 -13.27 -24.59 8.30
C GLU A 187 -14.55 -24.79 7.45
N GLY A 188 -14.57 -25.82 6.58
CA GLY A 188 -15.77 -26.23 5.85
C GLY A 188 -15.99 -25.54 4.50
N ARG A 189 -15.02 -24.77 4.00
CA ARG A 189 -15.11 -24.23 2.64
C ARG A 189 -15.08 -25.35 1.59
N SER A 190 -15.95 -25.25 0.60
CA SER A 190 -15.97 -26.21 -0.51
C SER A 190 -14.65 -26.21 -1.29
N PRO A 191 -14.15 -27.37 -1.71
CA PRO A 191 -13.07 -27.45 -2.69
C PRO A 191 -13.36 -26.72 -4.01
N GLU A 192 -14.64 -26.55 -4.35
CA GLU A 192 -15.12 -25.84 -5.53
C GLU A 192 -15.23 -24.31 -5.32
N THR A 193 -14.82 -23.79 -4.16
CA THR A 193 -14.83 -22.35 -3.89
C THR A 193 -14.01 -21.60 -4.96
N PRO A 194 -14.60 -20.64 -5.71
CA PRO A 194 -13.89 -19.90 -6.73
C PRO A 194 -12.71 -19.12 -6.16
N VAL A 195 -11.57 -19.19 -6.82
CA VAL A 195 -10.37 -18.40 -6.48
C VAL A 195 -9.97 -17.56 -7.68
N GLY A 196 -10.12 -16.25 -7.55
CA GLY A 196 -9.66 -15.29 -8.56
C GLY A 196 -8.18 -14.95 -8.38
N TYR A 197 -7.44 -14.89 -9.47
CA TYR A 197 -6.06 -14.46 -9.49
C TYR A 197 -5.87 -13.35 -10.52
N VAL A 198 -5.33 -12.22 -10.07
CA VAL A 198 -5.01 -11.09 -10.94
C VAL A 198 -3.55 -10.72 -10.77
N ARG A 199 -2.84 -10.69 -11.88
CA ARG A 199 -1.43 -10.26 -11.94
C ARG A 199 -1.36 -8.88 -12.56
N GLN A 200 -0.55 -7.99 -11.96
CA GLN A 200 -0.27 -6.64 -12.49
C GLN A 200 -1.55 -5.82 -12.77
N ALA A 201 -2.56 -5.91 -11.89
CA ALA A 201 -3.82 -5.19 -12.03
C ALA A 201 -3.58 -3.70 -12.30
N GLY A 202 -3.90 -3.22 -13.50
CA GLY A 202 -3.73 -1.83 -13.91
C GLY A 202 -2.33 -1.43 -14.40
N ARG A 203 -1.36 -2.35 -14.45
CA ARG A 203 -0.02 -2.08 -14.99
C ARG A 203 0.08 -2.55 -16.43
N PRO A 204 0.85 -1.85 -17.29
CA PRO A 204 1.18 -2.38 -18.61
C PRO A 204 1.97 -3.68 -18.49
N GLU A 205 1.75 -4.60 -19.44
CA GLU A 205 2.47 -5.87 -19.54
C GLU A 205 3.95 -5.67 -19.88
#